data_cad370dc263d1110743dcff1b4b37336
#
_entry.id   cad370dc263d1110743dcff1b4b37336
#
_cell.length_a   1.000
_cell.length_b   1.000
_cell.length_c   1.000
_cell.angle_alpha   90.00
_cell.angle_beta   90.00
_cell.angle_gamma   90.00
#
_symmetry.space_group_name_H-M   'P 1'
#
loop_
_entity.id
_entity.type
_entity.pdbx_description
1 polymer ?
#
loop_
_entity_poly.entity_id
_entity_poly.type
_entity_poly.pdbx_seq_one_letter_code
_entity_poly.pdbx_strand_id
1 'polypeptide(L)'
;MAENVVPIADISQEEWDTRVKLAACYRLFVKFGWTDLIFTHLSARVPGEPEQYLINPYGLLFEEITASSLLKVDFDGNVISGDHPYNDAGHAIHTAVLKARPEINAVFHSHTRAGMAVSTMKCGLLPLTQQANEIMSNVAYHEYDIAVGDKDECERIGRDLDDKNIMIMH
;
A
#
# COMPACT_ATOMS: atom_id res chain seq x y z
N MET A 1 -23.29 -13.38 1.41
CA MET A 1 -23.10 -14.31 2.54
C MET A 1 -21.98 -13.74 3.37
N ALA A 2 -22.32 -13.08 4.47
CA ALA A 2 -21.33 -12.52 5.41
C ALA A 2 -21.05 -13.60 6.47
N GLU A 3 -20.28 -14.60 6.10
CA GLU A 3 -19.88 -15.66 7.03
C GLU A 3 -18.37 -15.57 7.24
N ASN A 4 -17.99 -15.34 8.48
CA ASN A 4 -16.66 -15.42 9.07
C ASN A 4 -15.82 -14.13 9.14
N VAL A 5 -16.40 -12.97 9.32
CA VAL A 5 -15.62 -11.80 9.76
C VAL A 5 -15.15 -12.05 11.18
N VAL A 6 -13.83 -12.20 11.39
CA VAL A 6 -13.24 -12.40 12.74
C VAL A 6 -13.46 -11.12 13.56
N PRO A 7 -14.08 -11.19 14.73
CA PRO A 7 -14.23 -10.03 15.61
C PRO A 7 -12.84 -9.49 16.02
N ILE A 8 -12.70 -8.16 16.13
CA ILE A 8 -11.45 -7.51 16.57
C ILE A 8 -10.96 -8.03 17.94
N ALA A 9 -11.87 -8.54 18.76
CA ALA A 9 -11.54 -9.13 20.05
C ALA A 9 -10.66 -10.40 19.99
N ASP A 10 -10.57 -11.05 18.83
CA ASP A 10 -9.88 -12.33 18.65
C ASP A 10 -8.54 -12.21 17.91
N ILE A 11 -8.01 -10.99 17.77
CA ILE A 11 -6.72 -10.74 17.11
C ILE A 11 -5.55 -10.79 18.08
N SER A 12 -4.34 -11.11 17.59
CA SER A 12 -3.12 -11.10 18.40
C SER A 12 -2.72 -9.68 18.82
N GLN A 13 -1.91 -9.56 19.88
CA GLN A 13 -1.36 -8.26 20.30
C GLN A 13 -0.45 -7.67 19.21
N GLU A 14 0.30 -8.50 18.49
CA GLU A 14 1.19 -8.10 17.40
C GLU A 14 0.39 -7.53 16.21
N GLU A 15 -0.76 -8.14 15.88
CA GLU A 15 -1.65 -7.60 14.88
C GLU A 15 -2.23 -6.25 15.34
N TRP A 16 -2.69 -6.14 16.60
CA TRP A 16 -3.21 -4.88 17.14
C TRP A 16 -2.16 -3.76 17.08
N ASP A 17 -0.92 -4.05 17.50
CA ASP A 17 0.17 -3.09 17.45
C ASP A 17 0.46 -2.63 16.00
N THR A 18 0.35 -3.55 15.04
CA THR A 18 0.51 -3.24 13.61
C THR A 18 -0.63 -2.36 13.10
N ARG A 19 -1.87 -2.62 13.51
CA ARG A 19 -3.04 -1.78 13.20
C ARG A 19 -2.85 -0.35 13.75
N VAL A 20 -2.40 -0.22 14.99
CA VAL A 20 -2.12 1.09 15.61
C VAL A 20 -1.03 1.85 14.85
N LYS A 21 0.08 1.19 14.49
CA LYS A 21 1.17 1.80 13.71
C LYS A 21 0.68 2.21 12.32
N LEU A 22 -0.08 1.38 11.64
CA LEU A 22 -0.61 1.69 10.31
C LEU A 22 -1.60 2.86 10.37
N ALA A 23 -2.51 2.89 11.35
CA ALA A 23 -3.41 4.02 11.58
C ALA A 23 -2.64 5.32 11.88
N ALA A 24 -1.53 5.24 12.63
CA ALA A 24 -0.65 6.39 12.86
C ALA A 24 0.00 6.89 11.54
N CYS A 25 0.39 5.99 10.62
CA CYS A 25 0.88 6.37 9.30
C CYS A 25 -0.18 7.13 8.50
N TYR A 26 -1.45 6.70 8.51
CA TYR A 26 -2.54 7.45 7.89
C TYR A 26 -2.65 8.87 8.45
N ARG A 27 -2.53 9.06 9.78
CA ARG A 27 -2.51 10.39 10.42
C ARG A 27 -1.33 11.25 9.98
N LEU A 28 -0.14 10.63 9.79
CA LEU A 28 1.04 11.33 9.29
C LEU A 28 0.84 11.80 7.85
N PHE A 29 0.21 10.99 6.99
CA PHE A 29 -0.13 11.40 5.62
C PHE A 29 -1.04 12.63 5.61
N VAL A 30 -2.07 12.67 6.47
CA VAL A 30 -2.92 13.86 6.65
C VAL A 30 -2.09 15.05 7.10
N LYS A 31 -1.25 14.87 8.12
CA LYS A 31 -0.41 15.94 8.69
C LYS A 31 0.52 16.56 7.65
N PHE A 32 1.08 15.75 6.74
CA PHE A 32 2.01 16.21 5.71
C PHE A 32 1.33 16.60 4.40
N GLY A 33 0.00 16.47 4.28
CA GLY A 33 -0.74 16.79 3.07
C GLY A 33 -0.43 15.85 1.90
N TRP A 34 -0.22 14.56 2.19
CA TRP A 34 0.07 13.51 1.21
C TRP A 34 -1.16 12.67 0.85
N THR A 35 -2.34 13.19 1.18
CA THR A 35 -3.62 12.54 0.87
C THR A 35 -4.14 12.98 -0.49
N ASP A 36 -4.91 12.10 -1.14
CA ASP A 36 -5.68 12.39 -2.34
C ASP A 36 -7.08 11.78 -2.21
N LEU A 37 -7.94 12.46 -1.45
CA LEU A 37 -9.31 11.99 -1.14
C LEU A 37 -9.30 10.54 -0.65
N ILE A 38 -9.90 9.63 -1.45
CA ILE A 38 -10.03 8.20 -1.16
C ILE A 38 -9.15 7.32 -2.07
N PHE A 39 -8.31 7.94 -2.94
CA PHE A 39 -7.63 7.24 -4.03
C PHE A 39 -6.28 6.63 -3.63
N THR A 40 -5.72 7.01 -2.48
CA THR A 40 -4.47 6.47 -1.98
C THR A 40 -4.71 5.46 -0.86
N HIS A 41 -3.72 4.60 -0.60
CA HIS A 41 -3.87 3.52 0.37
C HIS A 41 -2.51 3.12 0.94
N LEU A 42 -2.51 2.70 2.20
CA LEU A 42 -1.35 2.17 2.90
C LEU A 42 -1.71 0.77 3.39
N SER A 43 -0.77 -0.15 3.33
CA SER A 43 -0.97 -1.50 3.85
C SER A 43 0.19 -1.98 4.69
N ALA A 44 -0.08 -2.95 5.55
CA ALA A 44 0.93 -3.63 6.34
C ALA A 44 0.61 -5.12 6.46
N ARG A 45 1.62 -5.98 6.28
CA ARG A 45 1.50 -7.43 6.46
C ARG A 45 1.12 -7.75 7.91
N VAL A 46 0.27 -8.76 8.08
CA VAL A 46 -0.10 -9.24 9.41
C VAL A 46 1.02 -10.08 10.00
N PRO A 47 1.51 -9.77 11.21
CA PRO A 47 2.52 -10.58 11.86
C PRO A 47 2.07 -12.04 12.05
N GLY A 48 2.93 -12.98 11.66
CA GLY A 48 2.63 -14.41 11.75
C GLY A 48 1.74 -14.97 10.64
N GLU A 49 1.16 -14.11 9.79
CA GLU A 49 0.27 -14.50 8.69
C GLU A 49 0.79 -13.91 7.36
N PRO A 50 1.78 -14.54 6.72
CA PRO A 50 2.55 -13.93 5.63
C PRO A 50 1.73 -13.63 4.37
N GLU A 51 0.58 -14.27 4.18
CA GLU A 51 -0.32 -14.06 3.05
C GLU A 51 -1.52 -13.17 3.38
N GLN A 52 -1.49 -12.48 4.53
CA GLN A 52 -2.54 -11.56 4.94
C GLN A 52 -1.97 -10.18 5.23
N TYR A 53 -2.76 -9.15 4.99
CA TYR A 53 -2.35 -7.77 5.20
C TYR A 53 -3.53 -6.89 5.64
N LEU A 54 -3.19 -5.76 6.25
CA LEU A 54 -4.12 -4.72 6.67
C LEU A 54 -4.17 -3.62 5.63
N ILE A 55 -5.38 -3.11 5.34
CA ILE A 55 -5.60 -1.99 4.42
C ILE A 55 -6.79 -1.14 4.90
N ASN A 56 -6.87 0.10 4.44
CA ASN A 56 -8.01 0.97 4.77
C ASN A 56 -9.29 0.54 4.07
N PRO A 57 -10.45 0.76 4.71
CA PRO A 57 -11.75 0.71 4.03
C PRO A 57 -11.79 1.71 2.87
N TYR A 58 -12.29 1.28 1.71
CA TYR A 58 -12.50 2.16 0.58
C TYR A 58 -13.67 3.10 0.84
N GLY A 59 -13.48 4.37 0.52
CA GLY A 59 -14.49 5.41 0.73
C GLY A 59 -14.31 6.24 2.00
N LEU A 60 -13.43 5.81 2.93
CA LEU A 60 -13.05 6.61 4.09
C LEU A 60 -11.84 7.49 3.79
N LEU A 61 -11.88 8.72 4.28
CA LEU A 61 -10.73 9.63 4.23
C LEU A 61 -9.65 9.17 5.24
N PHE A 62 -8.40 9.55 5.00
CA PHE A 62 -7.28 9.13 5.85
C PHE A 62 -7.42 9.58 7.31
N GLU A 63 -8.05 10.74 7.57
CA GLU A 63 -8.37 11.22 8.91
C GLU A 63 -9.44 10.39 9.62
N GLU A 64 -10.22 9.59 8.91
CA GLU A 64 -11.27 8.74 9.48
C GLU A 64 -10.74 7.34 9.84
N ILE A 65 -9.56 6.96 9.29
CA ILE A 65 -9.00 5.62 9.52
C ILE A 65 -8.54 5.48 10.97
N THR A 66 -8.95 4.40 11.61
CA THR A 66 -8.55 3.99 12.96
C THR A 66 -7.96 2.57 12.94
N ALA A 67 -7.28 2.17 13.99
CA ALA A 67 -6.77 0.80 14.12
C ALA A 67 -7.89 -0.25 13.99
N SER A 68 -9.09 0.06 14.52
CA SER A 68 -10.25 -0.82 14.49
C SER A 68 -11.00 -0.80 13.15
N SER A 69 -10.87 0.25 12.33
CA SER A 69 -11.51 0.31 11.01
C SER A 69 -10.72 -0.40 9.91
N LEU A 70 -9.43 -0.68 10.12
CA LEU A 70 -8.61 -1.37 9.13
C LEU A 70 -9.16 -2.76 8.82
N LEU A 71 -9.20 -3.09 7.54
CA LEU A 71 -9.58 -4.42 7.05
C LEU A 71 -8.38 -5.35 7.12
N LYS A 72 -8.61 -6.63 7.37
CA LYS A 72 -7.67 -7.71 7.17
C LYS A 72 -8.10 -8.50 5.92
N VAL A 73 -7.22 -8.58 4.94
CA VAL A 73 -7.49 -9.18 3.62
C VAL A 73 -6.38 -10.18 3.31
N ASP A 74 -6.74 -11.32 2.72
CA ASP A 74 -5.74 -12.25 2.21
C ASP A 74 -5.29 -11.90 0.78
N PHE A 75 -4.28 -12.59 0.29
CA PHE A 75 -3.73 -12.35 -1.05
C PHE A 75 -4.65 -12.80 -2.19
N ASP A 76 -5.71 -13.55 -1.89
CA ASP A 76 -6.75 -13.94 -2.85
C ASP A 76 -7.93 -12.95 -2.89
N GLY A 77 -7.88 -11.91 -2.03
CA GLY A 77 -8.87 -10.85 -1.97
C GLY A 77 -10.04 -11.13 -1.02
N ASN A 78 -9.97 -12.19 -0.22
CA ASN A 78 -11.01 -12.44 0.78
C ASN A 78 -10.82 -11.51 1.98
N VAL A 79 -11.90 -10.84 2.39
CA VAL A 79 -11.91 -10.04 3.63
C VAL A 79 -12.05 -10.99 4.80
N ILE A 80 -11.01 -11.09 5.61
CA ILE A 80 -10.94 -11.94 6.82
C ILE A 80 -11.56 -11.22 8.01
N SER A 81 -11.34 -9.90 8.11
CA SER A 81 -11.88 -9.08 9.21
C SER A 81 -12.22 -7.68 8.70
N GLY A 82 -13.38 -7.16 9.14
CA GLY A 82 -13.95 -5.90 8.67
C GLY A 82 -15.19 -6.11 7.80
N ASP A 83 -15.99 -5.06 7.59
CA ASP A 83 -17.29 -5.12 6.91
C ASP A 83 -17.43 -4.15 5.74
N HIS A 84 -16.31 -3.53 5.31
CA HIS A 84 -16.27 -2.56 4.23
C HIS A 84 -15.56 -3.12 2.99
N PRO A 85 -15.82 -2.57 1.80
CA PRO A 85 -15.00 -2.84 0.63
C PRO A 85 -13.60 -2.23 0.78
N TYR A 86 -12.63 -2.79 0.07
CA TYR A 86 -11.30 -2.20 -0.14
C TYR A 86 -11.15 -1.72 -1.58
N ASN A 87 -10.07 -1.01 -1.90
CA ASN A 87 -9.74 -0.57 -3.25
C ASN A 87 -9.09 -1.72 -4.03
N ASP A 88 -9.75 -2.21 -5.09
CA ASP A 88 -9.26 -3.33 -5.92
C ASP A 88 -7.90 -3.04 -6.55
N ALA A 89 -7.65 -1.79 -7.02
CA ALA A 89 -6.35 -1.39 -7.53
C ALA A 89 -5.28 -1.44 -6.43
N GLY A 90 -5.64 -1.00 -5.23
CA GLY A 90 -4.76 -1.08 -4.06
C GLY A 90 -4.44 -2.52 -3.69
N HIS A 91 -5.42 -3.42 -3.74
CA HIS A 91 -5.20 -4.85 -3.53
C HIS A 91 -4.22 -5.41 -4.55
N ALA A 92 -4.47 -5.21 -5.85
CA ALA A 92 -3.65 -5.74 -6.92
C ALA A 92 -2.18 -5.28 -6.82
N ILE A 93 -1.95 -3.98 -6.68
CA ILE A 93 -0.60 -3.40 -6.61
C ILE A 93 0.13 -3.84 -5.33
N HIS A 94 -0.53 -3.75 -4.16
CA HIS A 94 0.11 -4.08 -2.89
C HIS A 94 0.40 -5.57 -2.76
N THR A 95 -0.50 -6.44 -3.20
CA THR A 95 -0.25 -7.89 -3.19
C THR A 95 0.83 -8.29 -4.20
N ALA A 96 0.94 -7.62 -5.35
CA ALA A 96 2.04 -7.81 -6.29
C ALA A 96 3.39 -7.57 -5.62
N VAL A 97 3.55 -6.44 -4.92
CA VAL A 97 4.77 -6.12 -4.17
C VAL A 97 5.01 -7.10 -3.03
N LEU A 98 3.99 -7.37 -2.20
CA LEU A 98 4.12 -8.25 -1.04
C LEU A 98 4.42 -9.71 -1.42
N LYS A 99 3.92 -10.19 -2.58
CA LYS A 99 4.24 -11.52 -3.11
C LYS A 99 5.65 -11.59 -3.66
N ALA A 100 6.09 -10.56 -4.41
CA ALA A 100 7.43 -10.50 -5.00
C ALA A 100 8.53 -10.31 -3.95
N ARG A 101 8.23 -9.62 -2.84
CA ARG A 101 9.17 -9.23 -1.78
C ARG A 101 8.66 -9.67 -0.41
N PRO A 102 8.83 -10.95 -0.03
CA PRO A 102 8.33 -11.48 1.27
C PRO A 102 8.89 -10.78 2.51
N GLU A 103 10.06 -10.15 2.40
CA GLU A 103 10.69 -9.39 3.48
C GLU A 103 10.08 -8.00 3.69
N ILE A 104 9.31 -7.48 2.73
CA ILE A 104 8.60 -6.20 2.86
C ILE A 104 7.38 -6.40 3.76
N ASN A 105 7.26 -5.55 4.78
CA ASN A 105 6.15 -5.59 5.73
C ASN A 105 5.11 -4.50 5.52
N ALA A 106 5.39 -3.48 4.71
CA ALA A 106 4.43 -2.40 4.44
C ALA A 106 4.62 -1.84 3.03
N VAL A 107 3.52 -1.47 2.39
CA VAL A 107 3.49 -0.82 1.08
C VAL A 107 2.65 0.45 1.19
N PHE A 108 3.19 1.57 0.72
CA PHE A 108 2.54 2.88 0.77
C PHE A 108 2.40 3.43 -0.64
N HIS A 109 1.17 3.65 -1.07
CA HIS A 109 0.84 4.32 -2.32
C HIS A 109 0.37 5.74 -2.06
N SER A 110 0.97 6.71 -2.73
CA SER A 110 0.65 8.13 -2.54
C SER A 110 0.65 8.90 -3.85
N HIS A 111 -0.18 9.92 -3.92
CA HIS A 111 -0.24 10.90 -5.00
C HIS A 111 0.32 12.25 -4.54
N THR A 112 1.50 12.25 -3.90
CA THR A 112 2.14 13.53 -3.52
C THR A 112 2.41 14.38 -4.76
N ARG A 113 2.24 15.70 -4.66
CA ARG A 113 2.46 16.63 -5.79
C ARG A 113 3.84 16.44 -6.42
N ALA A 114 4.87 16.29 -5.59
CA ALA A 114 6.24 16.07 -6.06
C ALA A 114 6.39 14.69 -6.75
N GLY A 115 5.81 13.62 -6.17
CA GLY A 115 5.82 12.28 -6.76
C GLY A 115 5.14 12.26 -8.11
N MET A 116 3.92 12.80 -8.21
CA MET A 116 3.20 12.91 -9.49
C MET A 116 3.95 13.76 -10.52
N ALA A 117 4.58 14.86 -10.10
CA ALA A 117 5.37 15.68 -11.02
C ALA A 117 6.54 14.88 -11.62
N VAL A 118 7.26 14.12 -10.78
CA VAL A 118 8.38 13.28 -11.25
C VAL A 118 7.87 12.14 -12.13
N SER A 119 6.73 11.51 -11.79
CA SER A 119 6.17 10.40 -12.58
C SER A 119 5.74 10.80 -14.00
N THR A 120 5.41 12.07 -14.23
CA THR A 120 5.07 12.58 -15.56
C THR A 120 6.28 13.01 -16.40
N MET A 121 7.48 13.03 -15.81
CA MET A 121 8.70 13.45 -16.52
C MET A 121 9.42 12.27 -17.16
N LYS A 122 9.67 12.32 -18.45
CA LYS A 122 10.45 11.30 -19.18
C LYS A 122 11.87 11.08 -18.63
N CYS A 123 12.45 12.10 -18.00
CA CYS A 123 13.78 12.01 -17.37
C CYS A 123 13.75 11.38 -15.98
N GLY A 124 12.57 11.16 -15.39
CA GLY A 124 12.43 10.67 -14.03
C GLY A 124 13.05 11.58 -12.98
N LEU A 125 13.48 11.00 -11.88
CA LEU A 125 14.18 11.70 -10.79
C LEU A 125 15.61 12.06 -11.23
N LEU A 126 15.96 13.35 -11.17
CA LEU A 126 17.30 13.85 -11.52
C LEU A 126 18.17 14.07 -10.27
N PRO A 127 19.50 13.88 -10.36
CA PRO A 127 20.44 14.05 -9.24
C PRO A 127 20.78 15.52 -8.97
N LEU A 128 19.74 16.37 -8.83
CA LEU A 128 19.93 17.81 -8.71
C LEU A 128 20.02 18.30 -7.26
N THR A 129 19.65 17.44 -6.30
CA THR A 129 19.71 17.77 -4.87
C THR A 129 20.33 16.63 -4.09
N GLN A 130 20.83 16.91 -2.88
CA GLN A 130 21.35 15.89 -1.98
C GLN A 130 20.29 14.81 -1.72
N GLN A 131 19.04 15.20 -1.44
CA GLN A 131 17.93 14.30 -1.16
C GLN A 131 17.63 13.37 -2.34
N ALA A 132 17.67 13.90 -3.57
CA ALA A 132 17.51 13.07 -4.76
C ALA A 132 18.65 12.05 -4.89
N ASN A 133 19.89 12.48 -4.70
CA ASN A 133 21.06 11.59 -4.76
C ASN A 133 21.01 10.47 -3.71
N GLU A 134 20.51 10.74 -2.51
CA GLU A 134 20.40 9.75 -1.44
C GLU A 134 19.43 8.59 -1.79
N ILE A 135 18.38 8.86 -2.56
CA ILE A 135 17.35 7.86 -2.85
C ILE A 135 17.45 7.25 -4.26
N MET A 136 18.16 7.85 -5.21
CA MET A 136 18.19 7.43 -6.62
C MET A 136 18.55 5.97 -6.84
N SER A 137 19.50 5.43 -6.07
CA SER A 137 19.92 4.03 -6.18
C SER A 137 18.83 3.05 -5.73
N ASN A 138 17.80 3.57 -5.02
CA ASN A 138 16.71 2.80 -4.45
C ASN A 138 15.36 3.09 -5.15
N VAL A 139 15.39 3.71 -6.34
CA VAL A 139 14.20 4.04 -7.14
C VAL A 139 14.11 3.10 -8.34
N ALA A 140 12.97 2.45 -8.47
CA ALA A 140 12.54 1.73 -9.66
C ALA A 140 11.52 2.57 -10.46
N TYR A 141 11.37 2.24 -11.71
CA TYR A 141 10.36 2.83 -12.61
C TYR A 141 9.49 1.74 -13.20
N HIS A 142 8.21 2.02 -13.30
CA HIS A 142 7.24 1.10 -13.86
C HIS A 142 6.30 1.82 -14.82
N GLU A 143 6.16 1.29 -16.01
CA GLU A 143 5.16 1.73 -17.02
C GLU A 143 3.79 1.20 -16.57
N TYR A 144 2.99 2.06 -15.93
CA TYR A 144 1.71 1.69 -15.35
C TYR A 144 0.66 1.41 -16.42
N ASP A 145 0.05 0.23 -16.35
CA ASP A 145 -1.11 -0.12 -17.16
C ASP A 145 -2.40 -0.08 -16.32
N ILE A 146 -3.46 0.50 -16.88
CA ILE A 146 -4.75 0.70 -16.19
C ILE A 146 -5.49 -0.64 -15.94
N ALA A 147 -5.02 -1.74 -16.48
CA ALA A 147 -5.61 -3.07 -16.32
C ALA A 147 -5.46 -3.58 -14.87
N VAL A 148 -6.20 -2.96 -13.96
CA VAL A 148 -6.25 -3.35 -12.55
C VAL A 148 -6.65 -4.82 -12.44
N GLY A 149 -5.76 -5.62 -11.80
CA GLY A 149 -6.01 -7.06 -11.59
C GLY A 149 -5.58 -7.95 -12.76
N ASP A 150 -4.94 -7.40 -13.80
CA ASP A 150 -4.25 -8.23 -14.78
C ASP A 150 -3.06 -8.92 -14.10
N LYS A 151 -3.02 -10.25 -14.23
CA LYS A 151 -1.94 -11.06 -13.65
C LYS A 151 -0.58 -10.68 -14.21
N ASP A 152 -0.52 -10.34 -15.50
CA ASP A 152 0.72 -9.93 -16.17
C ASP A 152 1.23 -8.60 -15.60
N GLU A 153 0.33 -7.66 -15.26
CA GLU A 153 0.67 -6.40 -14.61
C GLU A 153 1.24 -6.62 -13.22
N CYS A 154 0.62 -7.46 -12.42
CA CYS A 154 1.13 -7.80 -11.09
C CYS A 154 2.54 -8.40 -11.13
N GLU A 155 2.82 -9.28 -12.11
CA GLU A 155 4.15 -9.86 -12.31
C GLU A 155 5.17 -8.80 -12.77
N ARG A 156 4.77 -7.85 -13.62
CA ARG A 156 5.61 -6.73 -14.05
C ARG A 156 5.98 -5.80 -12.90
N ILE A 157 5.01 -5.42 -12.05
CA ILE A 157 5.24 -4.60 -10.86
C ILE A 157 6.32 -5.24 -9.96
N GLY A 158 6.17 -6.52 -9.65
CA GLY A 158 7.15 -7.24 -8.82
C GLY A 158 8.54 -7.29 -9.45
N ARG A 159 8.62 -7.57 -10.74
CA ARG A 159 9.89 -7.62 -11.48
C ARG A 159 10.56 -6.25 -11.58
N ASP A 160 9.79 -5.19 -11.88
CA ASP A 160 10.32 -3.86 -12.11
C ASP A 160 10.74 -3.19 -10.79
N LEU A 161 10.11 -3.54 -9.66
CA LEU A 161 10.55 -3.12 -8.33
C LEU A 161 11.92 -3.72 -7.96
N ASP A 162 12.16 -4.99 -8.32
CA ASP A 162 13.40 -5.71 -8.03
C ASP A 162 13.80 -5.58 -6.54
N ASP A 163 15.02 -5.17 -6.24
CA ASP A 163 15.54 -4.96 -4.87
C ASP A 163 15.25 -3.54 -4.31
N LYS A 164 14.54 -2.69 -5.06
CA LYS A 164 14.27 -1.30 -4.70
C LYS A 164 13.11 -1.18 -3.71
N ASN A 165 13.07 -0.04 -2.99
CA ASN A 165 12.01 0.25 -2.02
C ASN A 165 11.14 1.46 -2.43
N ILE A 166 11.44 2.10 -3.53
CA ILE A 166 10.67 3.21 -4.09
C ILE A 166 10.37 2.86 -5.54
N MET A 167 9.10 2.96 -5.92
CA MET A 167 8.67 2.81 -7.31
C MET A 167 7.99 4.09 -7.79
N ILE A 168 8.40 4.58 -8.93
CA ILE A 168 7.73 5.66 -9.65
C ILE A 168 6.96 5.01 -10.80
N MET A 169 5.65 5.21 -10.80
CA MET A 169 4.74 4.69 -11.83
C MET A 169 4.46 5.82 -12.83
N HIS A 170 4.78 5.58 -14.10
CA HIS A 170 4.62 6.55 -15.21
C HIS A 170 3.25 6.47 -15.85
#